data_9ff59d3d4628db8e6ba3d497a4eb5c91
#
_entry.id   9ff59d3d4628db8e6ba3d497a4eb5c91
#
_cell.length_a   1.000
_cell.length_b   1.000
_cell.length_c   1.000
_cell.angle_alpha   90.00
_cell.angle_beta   90.00
_cell.angle_gamma   90.00
#
_symmetry.space_group_name_H-M   'P 1'
#
loop_
_entity.id
_entity.type
_entity.pdbx_description
1 polymer ?
#
loop_
_entity_poly.entity_id
_entity_poly.type
_entity_poly.pdbx_seq_one_letter_code
_entity_poly.pdbx_strand_id
1 'polypeptide(L)'
;MRRGSMFARLLTVFLVVILSCAVVLFSISYINLRNARIQSRMNALKTQARDMAYLASRLSTDAVSRALGKTSTTEQYMYWKASRVYQEYNAYILVVDRSGQHRTYYSEATLNDESLKYLPSQEEIGKYLEKVLRGEEVVVQSESSAGPLFTVLVPIIPENALNDQRTVTGLVLIQTAAQTVHASYQGLAWQMGLAVGLLVAAAGLLVFFLTRHMTRPLTIMAQAAGSMAQGDFKARAPDEGTQEIRELAHAFNQMADQLASLEQSRRDFVANVSHELRSPITSIQGFAQGMLDGTIPQADHEKYLQVVVDETHRLSKLIAGLLNLSRMENEETSLAYSDFDVNETARRVIISRINPIDEKQLEVNADFDPDPCFVHADADQIEQVIINLLDNAIKFTPQGGTITITTRENGSQVLLRVKDNGVGILPADAPHIFDRFYKADKAHTVGKGTGLGLAICRRIMEKHGQQIRLVSGEGGAEFEITLAKGKQPGGAHGDTGAGQD
;
A
#
# COMPACT_ATOMS: atom_id res chain seq x y z
N MET A 1 -16.61 -15.23 18.70
CA MET A 1 -17.04 -14.78 17.36
C MET A 1 -15.82 -14.53 16.51
N ARG A 2 -15.51 -15.38 15.54
CA ARG A 2 -14.42 -15.16 14.56
C ARG A 2 -14.73 -13.87 13.79
N ARG A 3 -14.00 -12.81 14.05
CA ARG A 3 -14.04 -11.57 13.25
C ARG A 3 -13.70 -11.99 11.81
N GLY A 4 -14.69 -11.95 10.91
CA GLY A 4 -14.48 -12.24 9.50
C GLY A 4 -13.28 -11.44 8.98
N SER A 5 -12.42 -12.09 8.20
CA SER A 5 -11.21 -11.44 7.67
C SER A 5 -11.62 -10.16 6.93
N MET A 6 -10.78 -9.14 6.93
CA MET A 6 -10.97 -7.89 6.18
C MET A 6 -11.32 -8.18 4.71
N PHE A 7 -10.71 -9.24 4.15
CA PHE A 7 -11.02 -9.80 2.84
C PHE A 7 -12.51 -10.15 2.68
N ALA A 8 -13.06 -10.95 3.61
CA ALA A 8 -14.45 -11.39 3.51
C ALA A 8 -15.43 -10.21 3.60
N ARG A 9 -15.15 -9.21 4.43
CA ARG A 9 -15.99 -8.02 4.55
C ARG A 9 -15.97 -7.17 3.29
N LEU A 10 -14.79 -6.88 2.73
CA LEU A 10 -14.65 -6.14 1.49
C LEU A 10 -15.34 -6.85 0.33
N LEU A 11 -15.09 -8.16 0.17
CA LEU A 11 -15.72 -8.97 -0.87
C LEU A 11 -17.24 -8.94 -0.74
N THR A 12 -17.78 -9.10 0.48
CA THR A 12 -19.24 -9.05 0.71
C THR A 12 -19.84 -7.71 0.36
N VAL A 13 -19.22 -6.60 0.76
CA VAL A 13 -19.69 -5.23 0.45
C VAL A 13 -19.71 -5.00 -1.07
N PHE A 14 -18.60 -5.31 -1.76
CA PHE A 14 -18.54 -5.15 -3.22
C PHE A 14 -19.56 -6.01 -3.94
N LEU A 15 -19.74 -7.27 -3.51
CA LEU A 15 -20.70 -8.19 -4.12
C LEU A 15 -22.15 -7.71 -3.93
N VAL A 16 -22.48 -7.19 -2.75
CA VAL A 16 -23.80 -6.60 -2.49
C VAL A 16 -24.04 -5.37 -3.36
N VAL A 17 -23.06 -4.49 -3.49
CA VAL A 17 -23.16 -3.29 -4.35
C VAL A 17 -23.35 -3.68 -5.82
N ILE A 18 -22.53 -4.60 -6.33
CA ILE A 18 -22.64 -5.08 -7.73
C ILE A 18 -24.01 -5.70 -7.98
N LEU A 19 -24.48 -6.56 -7.07
CA LEU A 19 -25.76 -7.23 -7.21
C LEU A 19 -26.93 -6.22 -7.17
N SER A 20 -26.91 -5.26 -6.25
CA SER A 20 -27.94 -4.22 -6.15
C SER A 20 -27.99 -3.35 -7.41
N CYS A 21 -26.84 -2.91 -7.93
CA CYS A 21 -26.76 -2.17 -9.20
C CYS A 21 -27.28 -3.00 -10.38
N ALA A 22 -26.92 -4.27 -10.46
CA ALA A 22 -27.36 -5.17 -11.51
C ALA A 22 -28.90 -5.36 -11.49
N VAL A 23 -29.49 -5.55 -10.31
CA VAL A 23 -30.97 -5.68 -10.14
C VAL A 23 -31.67 -4.39 -10.57
N VAL A 24 -31.17 -3.22 -10.17
CA VAL A 24 -31.75 -1.93 -10.55
C VAL A 24 -31.68 -1.71 -12.06
N LEU A 25 -30.51 -1.93 -12.67
CA LEU A 25 -30.31 -1.76 -14.11
C LEU A 25 -31.18 -2.75 -14.92
N PHE A 26 -31.24 -4.01 -14.49
CA PHE A 26 -32.11 -5.00 -15.12
C PHE A 26 -33.58 -4.60 -15.04
N SER A 27 -34.06 -4.16 -13.86
CA SER A 27 -35.42 -3.74 -13.66
C SER A 27 -35.82 -2.55 -14.55
N ILE A 28 -34.95 -1.53 -14.62
CA ILE A 28 -35.16 -0.35 -15.49
C ILE A 28 -35.19 -0.78 -16.97
N SER A 29 -34.22 -1.58 -17.38
CA SER A 29 -34.14 -2.05 -18.78
C SER A 29 -35.33 -2.92 -19.16
N TYR A 30 -35.76 -3.80 -18.26
CA TYR A 30 -36.94 -4.64 -18.48
C TYR A 30 -38.23 -3.80 -18.64
N ILE A 31 -38.44 -2.82 -17.75
CA ILE A 31 -39.60 -1.91 -17.82
C ILE A 31 -39.59 -1.11 -19.13
N ASN A 32 -38.44 -0.56 -19.53
CA ASN A 32 -38.29 0.20 -20.77
C ASN A 32 -38.54 -0.68 -21.99
N LEU A 33 -37.99 -1.88 -22.03
CA LEU A 33 -38.18 -2.83 -23.12
C LEU A 33 -39.66 -3.21 -23.25
N ARG A 34 -40.33 -3.54 -22.13
CA ARG A 34 -41.75 -3.84 -22.06
C ARG A 34 -42.57 -2.70 -22.63
N ASN A 35 -42.37 -1.48 -22.14
CA ASN A 35 -43.12 -0.31 -22.56
C ASN A 35 -42.92 0.01 -24.05
N ALA A 36 -41.66 -0.05 -24.53
CA ALA A 36 -41.35 0.17 -25.94
C ALA A 36 -42.02 -0.85 -26.86
N ARG A 37 -42.08 -2.12 -26.47
CA ARG A 37 -42.70 -3.19 -27.25
C ARG A 37 -44.22 -3.05 -27.28
N ILE A 38 -44.84 -2.73 -26.13
CA ILE A 38 -46.30 -2.46 -26.05
C ILE A 38 -46.63 -1.26 -26.95
N GLN A 39 -45.91 -0.16 -26.85
CA GLN A 39 -46.14 1.04 -27.67
C GLN A 39 -45.98 0.76 -29.16
N SER A 40 -44.89 0.06 -29.56
CA SER A 40 -44.66 -0.31 -30.97
C SER A 40 -45.83 -1.16 -31.54
N ARG A 41 -46.28 -2.14 -30.76
CA ARG A 41 -47.40 -3.01 -31.17
C ARG A 41 -48.74 -2.26 -31.27
N MET A 42 -49.00 -1.38 -30.29
CA MET A 42 -50.21 -0.52 -30.29
C MET A 42 -50.19 0.42 -31.49
N ASN A 43 -49.06 1.01 -31.85
CA ASN A 43 -48.94 1.87 -33.02
C ASN A 43 -49.17 1.08 -34.33
N ALA A 44 -48.67 -0.16 -34.42
CA ALA A 44 -48.90 -1.02 -35.56
C ALA A 44 -50.42 -1.37 -35.72
N LEU A 45 -51.07 -1.76 -34.62
CA LEU A 45 -52.51 -2.03 -34.61
C LEU A 45 -53.34 -0.79 -34.93
N LYS A 46 -52.92 0.38 -34.46
CA LYS A 46 -53.55 1.67 -34.78
C LYS A 46 -53.49 1.99 -36.28
N THR A 47 -52.33 1.73 -36.91
CA THR A 47 -52.19 1.87 -38.37
C THR A 47 -53.12 0.93 -39.13
N GLN A 48 -53.20 -0.34 -38.71
CA GLN A 48 -54.10 -1.30 -39.33
C GLN A 48 -55.57 -0.89 -39.13
N ALA A 49 -55.94 -0.36 -37.98
CA ALA A 49 -57.29 0.14 -37.69
C ALA A 49 -57.65 1.34 -38.57
N ARG A 50 -56.75 2.28 -38.80
CA ARG A 50 -56.95 3.41 -39.72
C ARG A 50 -57.13 2.95 -41.18
N ASP A 51 -56.33 1.99 -41.65
CA ASP A 51 -56.48 1.42 -42.96
C ASP A 51 -57.83 0.73 -43.16
N MET A 52 -58.25 -0.03 -42.13
CA MET A 52 -59.59 -0.65 -42.16
C MET A 52 -60.70 0.39 -42.08
N ALA A 53 -60.58 1.46 -41.32
CA ALA A 53 -61.53 2.55 -41.24
C ALA A 53 -61.66 3.28 -42.61
N TYR A 54 -60.56 3.49 -43.30
CA TYR A 54 -60.54 4.04 -44.65
C TYR A 54 -61.27 3.11 -45.65
N LEU A 55 -61.02 1.81 -45.63
CA LEU A 55 -61.72 0.84 -46.46
C LEU A 55 -63.22 0.79 -46.14
N ALA A 56 -63.59 0.82 -44.87
CA ALA A 56 -64.98 0.81 -44.44
C ALA A 56 -65.73 2.09 -44.88
N SER A 57 -65.06 3.24 -44.91
CA SER A 57 -65.65 4.50 -45.40
C SER A 57 -66.04 4.43 -46.88
N ARG A 58 -65.27 3.68 -47.68
CA ARG A 58 -65.54 3.48 -49.12
C ARG A 58 -66.73 2.52 -49.34
N LEU A 59 -66.91 1.52 -48.50
CA LEU A 59 -68.06 0.61 -48.58
C LEU A 59 -69.42 1.32 -48.43
N SER A 60 -69.47 2.43 -47.73
CA SER A 60 -70.68 3.20 -47.58
C SER A 60 -71.12 3.90 -48.90
N THR A 61 -70.18 4.11 -49.84
CA THR A 61 -70.41 4.78 -51.10
C THR A 61 -70.74 3.80 -52.24
N ASP A 62 -70.56 2.47 -52.08
CA ASP A 62 -70.72 1.43 -53.09
C ASP A 62 -72.15 0.90 -53.18
N ALA A 63 -73.11 1.83 -53.20
CA ALA A 63 -74.56 1.49 -53.23
C ALA A 63 -75.00 0.69 -54.49
N VAL A 64 -74.21 0.85 -55.62
CA VAL A 64 -74.55 0.17 -56.89
C VAL A 64 -74.22 -1.33 -56.86
N SER A 65 -73.11 -1.71 -56.22
CA SER A 65 -72.68 -3.12 -56.09
C SER A 65 -73.63 -3.90 -55.17
N ARG A 66 -74.14 -3.25 -54.15
CA ARG A 66 -75.20 -3.86 -53.24
C ARG A 66 -76.54 -4.10 -53.89
N ALA A 67 -76.95 -3.24 -54.79
CA ALA A 67 -78.18 -3.37 -55.55
C ALA A 67 -78.14 -4.55 -56.59
N LEU A 68 -76.91 -4.98 -56.97
CA LEU A 68 -76.68 -6.07 -57.93
C LEU A 68 -76.40 -7.44 -57.29
N GLY A 69 -76.53 -7.52 -55.90
CA GLY A 69 -76.31 -8.78 -55.15
C GLY A 69 -74.85 -9.35 -55.27
N LYS A 70 -73.88 -8.55 -55.76
CA LYS A 70 -72.48 -8.95 -55.85
C LYS A 70 -71.71 -8.43 -54.60
N THR A 71 -70.89 -9.31 -54.00
CA THR A 71 -69.95 -8.91 -52.96
C THR A 71 -68.96 -7.88 -53.52
N SER A 72 -68.90 -6.70 -52.91
CA SER A 72 -68.00 -5.64 -53.34
C SER A 72 -66.51 -6.07 -53.25
N THR A 73 -65.73 -5.70 -54.26
CA THR A 73 -64.26 -5.96 -54.25
C THR A 73 -63.61 -5.41 -52.98
N THR A 74 -64.13 -4.29 -52.47
CA THR A 74 -63.70 -3.68 -51.24
C THR A 74 -64.00 -4.58 -50.02
N GLU A 75 -65.18 -5.22 -50.02
CA GLU A 75 -65.56 -6.14 -48.94
C GLU A 75 -64.71 -7.40 -48.94
N GLN A 76 -64.37 -7.97 -50.08
CA GLN A 76 -63.44 -9.10 -50.18
C GLN A 76 -62.04 -8.73 -49.70
N TYR A 77 -61.57 -7.53 -50.04
CA TYR A 77 -60.27 -7.02 -49.57
C TYR A 77 -60.26 -6.79 -48.05
N MET A 78 -61.34 -6.32 -47.46
CA MET A 78 -61.46 -6.18 -45.99
C MET A 78 -61.41 -7.54 -45.29
N TYR A 79 -62.09 -8.58 -45.83
CA TYR A 79 -61.95 -9.94 -45.27
C TYR A 79 -60.52 -10.47 -45.37
N TRP A 80 -59.86 -10.27 -46.49
CA TRP A 80 -58.45 -10.68 -46.67
C TRP A 80 -57.53 -9.93 -45.69
N LYS A 81 -57.70 -8.62 -45.57
CA LYS A 81 -56.92 -7.79 -44.64
C LYS A 81 -57.18 -8.16 -43.18
N ALA A 82 -58.41 -8.38 -42.79
CA ALA A 82 -58.74 -8.82 -41.43
C ALA A 82 -58.10 -10.18 -41.09
N SER A 83 -58.15 -11.13 -42.04
CA SER A 83 -57.48 -12.43 -41.88
C SER A 83 -55.94 -12.27 -41.69
N ARG A 84 -55.34 -11.38 -42.50
CA ARG A 84 -53.90 -11.09 -42.35
C ARG A 84 -53.53 -10.46 -41.02
N VAL A 85 -54.30 -9.50 -40.55
CA VAL A 85 -54.09 -8.88 -39.23
C VAL A 85 -54.28 -9.91 -38.12
N TYR A 86 -55.22 -10.83 -38.26
CA TYR A 86 -55.37 -11.93 -37.29
C TYR A 86 -54.10 -12.83 -37.29
N GLN A 87 -53.60 -13.24 -38.46
CA GLN A 87 -52.41 -14.10 -38.55
C GLN A 87 -51.14 -13.42 -38.02
N GLU A 88 -50.95 -12.13 -38.32
CA GLU A 88 -49.74 -11.40 -37.99
C GLU A 88 -49.72 -10.90 -36.55
N TYR A 89 -50.88 -10.41 -36.06
CA TYR A 89 -50.99 -9.76 -34.76
C TYR A 89 -51.82 -10.55 -33.72
N ASN A 90 -52.43 -11.67 -34.11
CA ASN A 90 -53.42 -12.39 -33.35
C ASN A 90 -54.51 -11.43 -32.81
N ALA A 91 -54.98 -10.56 -33.71
CA ALA A 91 -55.90 -9.49 -33.40
C ALA A 91 -57.20 -9.60 -34.21
N TYR A 92 -58.33 -9.40 -33.57
CA TYR A 92 -59.64 -9.43 -34.17
C TYR A 92 -60.04 -8.02 -34.59
N ILE A 93 -60.65 -7.91 -35.79
CA ILE A 93 -61.18 -6.66 -36.31
C ILE A 93 -62.70 -6.70 -36.34
N LEU A 94 -63.33 -5.69 -35.73
CA LEU A 94 -64.74 -5.44 -35.84
C LEU A 94 -64.99 -4.08 -36.48
N VAL A 95 -65.93 -4.02 -37.37
CA VAL A 95 -66.50 -2.78 -37.88
C VAL A 95 -67.86 -2.61 -37.26
N VAL A 96 -68.09 -1.48 -36.61
CA VAL A 96 -69.30 -1.15 -35.88
C VAL A 96 -69.91 0.10 -36.53
N ASP A 97 -71.22 0.03 -36.83
CA ASP A 97 -71.97 1.18 -37.37
C ASP A 97 -72.36 2.14 -36.24
N ARG A 98 -73.03 3.25 -36.62
CA ARG A 98 -73.51 4.26 -35.64
C ARG A 98 -74.64 3.76 -34.72
N SER A 99 -75.33 2.67 -35.14
CA SER A 99 -76.40 2.06 -34.33
C SER A 99 -75.84 1.02 -33.34
N GLY A 100 -74.56 0.75 -33.35
CA GLY A 100 -73.97 -0.27 -32.50
C GLY A 100 -74.04 -1.68 -33.09
N GLN A 101 -74.51 -1.86 -34.32
CA GLN A 101 -74.49 -3.13 -35.01
C GLN A 101 -73.09 -3.37 -35.52
N HIS A 102 -72.56 -4.56 -35.31
CA HIS A 102 -71.16 -4.89 -35.70
C HIS A 102 -71.13 -5.94 -36.80
N ARG A 103 -70.19 -5.79 -37.72
CA ARG A 103 -69.76 -6.82 -38.68
C ARG A 103 -68.37 -7.26 -38.27
N THR A 104 -68.16 -8.57 -38.15
CA THR A 104 -66.83 -9.12 -37.85
C THR A 104 -66.18 -9.48 -39.17
N TYR A 105 -64.98 -8.93 -39.47
CA TYR A 105 -64.20 -9.21 -40.63
C TYR A 105 -63.04 -10.15 -40.29
N TYR A 106 -63.30 -11.44 -40.30
CA TYR A 106 -62.30 -12.50 -40.20
C TYR A 106 -62.81 -13.72 -40.98
N SER A 107 -61.93 -14.67 -41.27
CA SER A 107 -62.33 -15.91 -41.89
C SER A 107 -63.04 -16.81 -40.87
N GLU A 108 -64.26 -17.26 -41.17
CA GLU A 108 -65.01 -18.20 -40.30
C GLU A 108 -64.22 -19.46 -39.93
N ALA A 109 -63.28 -19.86 -40.83
CA ALA A 109 -62.38 -21.01 -40.64
C ALA A 109 -61.33 -20.83 -39.52
N THR A 110 -61.15 -19.61 -39.00
CA THR A 110 -60.18 -19.30 -37.96
C THR A 110 -60.79 -19.07 -36.58
N LEU A 111 -62.09 -19.13 -36.47
CA LEU A 111 -62.78 -19.00 -35.18
C LEU A 111 -62.87 -20.34 -34.48
N ASN A 112 -62.05 -20.50 -33.48
CA ASN A 112 -62.26 -21.47 -32.41
C ASN A 112 -63.26 -20.88 -31.38
N ASP A 113 -64.07 -21.72 -30.69
CA ASP A 113 -64.95 -21.29 -29.61
C ASP A 113 -64.26 -20.43 -28.56
N GLU A 114 -62.95 -20.63 -28.32
CA GLU A 114 -62.11 -19.81 -27.44
C GLU A 114 -61.93 -18.38 -27.95
N SER A 115 -61.93 -18.17 -29.26
CA SER A 115 -61.69 -16.84 -29.89
C SER A 115 -62.90 -15.92 -29.69
N LEU A 116 -64.10 -16.48 -29.57
CA LEU A 116 -65.33 -15.73 -29.32
C LEU A 116 -65.36 -15.08 -27.94
N LYS A 117 -64.57 -15.62 -26.97
CA LYS A 117 -64.45 -15.05 -25.62
C LYS A 117 -63.72 -13.70 -25.61
N TYR A 118 -63.03 -13.36 -26.67
CA TYR A 118 -62.32 -12.11 -26.83
C TYR A 118 -63.06 -11.02 -27.58
N LEU A 119 -64.31 -11.31 -28.01
CA LEU A 119 -65.11 -10.29 -28.67
C LEU A 119 -65.75 -9.39 -27.59
N PRO A 120 -65.69 -8.05 -27.76
CA PRO A 120 -66.30 -7.13 -26.82
C PRO A 120 -67.81 -7.22 -26.83
N SER A 121 -68.42 -7.09 -25.65
CA SER A 121 -69.89 -6.97 -25.53
C SER A 121 -70.40 -5.63 -26.08
N GLN A 122 -71.66 -5.57 -26.48
CA GLN A 122 -72.28 -4.29 -26.90
C GLN A 122 -72.12 -3.21 -25.82
N GLU A 123 -72.18 -3.60 -24.58
CA GLU A 123 -72.00 -2.68 -23.43
C GLU A 123 -70.56 -2.11 -23.36
N GLU A 124 -69.55 -2.91 -23.62
CA GLU A 124 -68.17 -2.46 -23.66
C GLU A 124 -67.92 -1.50 -24.81
N ILE A 125 -68.48 -1.80 -26.00
CA ILE A 125 -68.42 -0.91 -27.16
C ILE A 125 -69.07 0.43 -26.85
N GLY A 126 -70.24 0.40 -26.18
CA GLY A 126 -70.99 1.59 -25.77
C GLY A 126 -70.23 2.55 -24.89
N LYS A 127 -69.33 2.06 -24.02
CA LYS A 127 -68.53 2.89 -23.13
C LYS A 127 -67.56 3.83 -23.88
N TYR A 128 -67.10 3.42 -25.07
CA TYR A 128 -66.13 4.20 -25.85
C TYR A 128 -66.75 4.84 -27.11
N LEU A 129 -67.98 4.45 -27.45
CA LEU A 129 -68.67 4.88 -28.68
C LEU A 129 -68.77 6.41 -28.74
N GLU A 130 -69.13 7.06 -27.65
CA GLU A 130 -69.31 8.51 -27.57
C GLU A 130 -68.00 9.27 -27.90
N LYS A 131 -66.87 8.81 -27.36
CA LYS A 131 -65.54 9.42 -27.63
C LYS A 131 -65.13 9.28 -29.10
N VAL A 132 -65.30 8.07 -29.66
CA VAL A 132 -64.94 7.80 -31.03
C VAL A 132 -65.86 8.53 -32.00
N LEU A 133 -67.16 8.69 -31.68
CA LEU A 133 -68.09 9.48 -32.50
C LEU A 133 -67.75 10.99 -32.52
N ARG A 134 -66.98 11.48 -31.55
CA ARG A 134 -66.38 12.83 -31.57
C ARG A 134 -65.15 12.93 -32.48
N GLY A 135 -64.74 11.83 -33.07
CA GLY A 135 -63.56 11.75 -33.94
C GLY A 135 -62.22 11.42 -33.23
N GLU A 136 -62.28 11.02 -31.95
CA GLU A 136 -61.08 10.65 -31.18
C GLU A 136 -60.73 9.18 -31.39
N GLU A 137 -59.42 8.92 -31.57
CA GLU A 137 -58.88 7.56 -31.54
C GLU A 137 -58.66 7.14 -30.09
N VAL A 138 -59.15 5.97 -29.69
CA VAL A 138 -59.08 5.47 -28.34
C VAL A 138 -58.29 4.18 -28.28
N VAL A 139 -57.29 4.14 -27.37
CA VAL A 139 -56.53 2.92 -27.08
C VAL A 139 -56.76 2.61 -25.60
N VAL A 140 -57.29 1.43 -25.33
CA VAL A 140 -57.66 1.01 -23.99
C VAL A 140 -57.12 -0.37 -23.68
N GLN A 141 -56.73 -0.57 -22.45
CA GLN A 141 -56.50 -1.89 -21.91
C GLN A 141 -57.73 -2.23 -21.06
N SER A 142 -58.46 -3.26 -21.44
CA SER A 142 -59.63 -3.76 -20.72
C SER A 142 -59.36 -5.15 -20.15
N GLU A 143 -60.09 -5.51 -19.10
CA GLU A 143 -60.05 -6.87 -18.56
C GLU A 143 -61.26 -7.65 -19.10
N SER A 144 -61.00 -8.83 -19.65
CA SER A 144 -62.02 -9.79 -20.09
C SER A 144 -61.94 -11.05 -19.21
N SER A 145 -62.98 -11.88 -19.30
CA SER A 145 -63.03 -13.20 -18.65
C SER A 145 -61.87 -14.12 -19.08
N ALA A 146 -61.25 -13.83 -20.24
CA ALA A 146 -60.10 -14.55 -20.79
C ALA A 146 -58.73 -13.87 -20.52
N GLY A 147 -58.71 -12.79 -19.72
CA GLY A 147 -57.53 -12.02 -19.34
C GLY A 147 -57.51 -10.59 -19.92
N PRO A 148 -56.41 -9.85 -19.67
CA PRO A 148 -56.31 -8.47 -20.13
C PRO A 148 -56.24 -8.40 -21.66
N LEU A 149 -56.95 -7.44 -22.23
CA LEU A 149 -57.07 -7.18 -23.67
C LEU A 149 -56.57 -5.78 -24.00
N PHE A 150 -55.94 -5.63 -25.17
CA PHE A 150 -55.68 -4.34 -25.77
C PHE A 150 -56.66 -4.07 -26.90
N THR A 151 -57.39 -2.96 -26.79
CA THR A 151 -58.42 -2.53 -27.75
C THR A 151 -58.05 -1.19 -28.34
N VAL A 152 -58.01 -1.13 -29.67
CA VAL A 152 -57.80 0.09 -30.44
C VAL A 152 -59.07 0.42 -31.19
N LEU A 153 -59.61 1.60 -31.02
CA LEU A 153 -60.83 2.09 -31.67
C LEU A 153 -60.50 3.31 -32.53
N VAL A 154 -60.89 3.28 -33.79
CA VAL A 154 -60.65 4.35 -34.75
C VAL A 154 -61.96 4.73 -35.44
N PRO A 155 -62.32 6.03 -35.55
CA PRO A 155 -63.53 6.48 -36.21
C PRO A 155 -63.47 6.24 -37.74
N ILE A 156 -64.64 5.90 -38.32
CA ILE A 156 -64.86 5.84 -39.76
C ILE A 156 -65.39 7.19 -40.20
N ILE A 157 -64.59 7.94 -40.98
CA ILE A 157 -64.90 9.27 -41.49
C ILE A 157 -65.04 9.16 -43.02
N PRO A 158 -66.17 9.39 -43.63
CA PRO A 158 -66.37 9.35 -45.11
C PRO A 158 -65.56 10.47 -45.81
N GLU A 159 -64.99 10.15 -46.97
CA GLU A 159 -64.16 11.05 -47.78
C GLU A 159 -64.98 12.23 -48.38
N ASN A 160 -66.32 12.06 -48.50
CA ASN A 160 -67.23 13.02 -49.13
C ASN A 160 -67.96 13.96 -48.15
N ALA A 161 -67.40 14.17 -46.95
CA ALA A 161 -67.96 15.19 -46.03
C ALA A 161 -67.62 16.59 -46.56
N LEU A 162 -68.46 17.08 -47.49
CA LEU A 162 -68.33 18.37 -48.18
C LEU A 162 -68.64 19.61 -47.30
N ASN A 163 -68.90 19.41 -46.04
CA ASN A 163 -69.04 20.49 -45.06
C ASN A 163 -68.29 20.17 -43.77
N ASP A 164 -67.80 21.17 -43.10
CA ASP A 164 -66.92 21.25 -41.94
C ASP A 164 -67.31 20.42 -40.69
N GLN A 165 -68.37 19.56 -40.82
CA GLN A 165 -68.75 18.57 -39.79
C GLN A 165 -68.28 17.18 -40.24
N ARG A 166 -67.17 16.75 -39.63
CA ARG A 166 -66.70 15.36 -39.69
C ARG A 166 -67.71 14.42 -39.04
N THR A 167 -68.78 14.04 -39.83
CA THR A 167 -69.77 13.07 -39.36
C THR A 167 -69.17 11.69 -39.34
N VAL A 168 -68.87 11.16 -38.17
CA VAL A 168 -68.40 9.78 -37.97
C VAL A 168 -69.60 8.85 -38.27
N THR A 169 -69.40 7.92 -39.22
CA THR A 169 -70.42 6.95 -39.63
C THR A 169 -70.38 5.63 -38.90
N GLY A 170 -69.27 5.36 -38.18
CA GLY A 170 -69.05 4.16 -37.43
C GLY A 170 -67.65 4.14 -36.83
N LEU A 171 -67.21 3.00 -36.39
CA LEU A 171 -65.84 2.82 -35.84
C LEU A 171 -65.27 1.46 -36.27
N VAL A 172 -63.95 1.38 -36.35
CA VAL A 172 -63.21 0.14 -36.44
C VAL A 172 -62.57 -0.13 -35.07
N LEU A 173 -62.80 -1.32 -34.56
CA LEU A 173 -62.26 -1.83 -33.34
C LEU A 173 -61.28 -2.98 -33.67
N ILE A 174 -60.03 -2.86 -33.20
CA ILE A 174 -59.06 -3.97 -33.25
C ILE A 174 -58.76 -4.38 -31.81
N GLN A 175 -58.85 -5.67 -31.56
CA GLN A 175 -58.65 -6.24 -30.25
C GLN A 175 -57.66 -7.40 -30.28
N THR A 176 -56.74 -7.43 -29.32
CA THR A 176 -55.75 -8.50 -29.16
C THR A 176 -55.54 -8.84 -27.69
N ALA A 177 -55.28 -10.12 -27.39
CA ALA A 177 -54.96 -10.55 -26.05
C ALA A 177 -53.60 -10.02 -25.59
N ALA A 178 -53.52 -9.50 -24.36
CA ALA A 178 -52.27 -8.98 -23.83
C ALA A 178 -51.22 -10.08 -23.67
N GLN A 179 -51.61 -11.34 -23.49
CA GLN A 179 -50.70 -12.48 -23.42
C GLN A 179 -49.86 -12.64 -24.70
N THR A 180 -50.40 -12.39 -25.88
CA THR A 180 -49.66 -12.45 -27.14
C THR A 180 -48.62 -11.33 -27.29
N VAL A 181 -48.86 -10.19 -26.63
CA VAL A 181 -47.89 -9.09 -26.53
C VAL A 181 -46.79 -9.46 -25.56
N HIS A 182 -47.12 -10.11 -24.46
CA HIS A 182 -46.15 -10.55 -23.43
C HIS A 182 -45.19 -11.62 -23.94
N ALA A 183 -45.69 -12.61 -24.70
CA ALA A 183 -44.84 -13.67 -25.27
C ALA A 183 -43.68 -13.12 -26.14
N SER A 184 -43.95 -11.99 -26.83
CA SER A 184 -43.01 -11.40 -27.78
C SER A 184 -41.72 -10.81 -27.16
N TYR A 185 -41.67 -10.55 -25.85
CA TYR A 185 -40.48 -10.01 -25.19
C TYR A 185 -39.85 -10.94 -24.14
N GLN A 186 -40.48 -12.09 -23.81
CA GLN A 186 -39.96 -13.03 -22.82
C GLN A 186 -38.57 -13.60 -23.23
N GLY A 187 -38.41 -13.95 -24.51
CA GLY A 187 -37.09 -14.45 -25.02
C GLY A 187 -35.99 -13.42 -24.88
N LEU A 188 -36.31 -12.16 -25.15
CA LEU A 188 -35.33 -11.07 -25.04
C LEU A 188 -34.96 -10.78 -23.57
N ALA A 189 -35.96 -10.81 -22.67
CA ALA A 189 -35.78 -10.63 -21.25
C ALA A 189 -34.86 -11.73 -20.67
N TRP A 190 -35.03 -12.98 -21.12
CA TRP A 190 -34.15 -14.08 -20.72
C TRP A 190 -32.69 -13.88 -21.17
N GLN A 191 -32.47 -13.45 -22.41
CA GLN A 191 -31.13 -13.15 -22.94
C GLN A 191 -30.48 -12.00 -22.15
N MET A 192 -31.23 -10.93 -21.83
CA MET A 192 -30.75 -9.83 -20.98
C MET A 192 -30.40 -10.31 -19.58
N GLY A 193 -31.24 -11.16 -18.98
CA GLY A 193 -30.97 -11.75 -17.66
C GLY A 193 -29.67 -12.57 -17.64
N LEU A 194 -29.46 -13.37 -18.68
CA LEU A 194 -28.25 -14.17 -18.83
C LEU A 194 -27.00 -13.28 -19.01
N ALA A 195 -27.07 -12.24 -19.84
CA ALA A 195 -25.98 -11.29 -20.04
C ALA A 195 -25.60 -10.55 -18.74
N VAL A 196 -26.61 -10.08 -17.99
CA VAL A 196 -26.40 -9.44 -16.67
C VAL A 196 -25.78 -10.44 -15.69
N GLY A 197 -26.25 -11.69 -15.65
CA GLY A 197 -25.72 -12.74 -14.80
C GLY A 197 -24.23 -13.02 -15.07
N LEU A 198 -23.86 -13.12 -16.35
CA LEU A 198 -22.45 -13.29 -16.75
C LEU A 198 -21.58 -12.10 -16.35
N LEU A 199 -22.08 -10.89 -16.50
CA LEU A 199 -21.36 -9.66 -16.15
C LEU A 199 -21.15 -9.57 -14.62
N VAL A 200 -22.16 -9.93 -13.82
CA VAL A 200 -22.06 -10.00 -12.35
C VAL A 200 -21.03 -11.06 -11.92
N ALA A 201 -21.07 -12.25 -12.55
CA ALA A 201 -20.09 -13.31 -12.28
C ALA A 201 -18.66 -12.87 -12.61
N ALA A 202 -18.43 -12.25 -13.77
CA ALA A 202 -17.13 -11.74 -14.17
C ALA A 202 -16.63 -10.63 -13.22
N ALA A 203 -17.49 -9.68 -12.83
CA ALA A 203 -17.16 -8.63 -11.88
C ALA A 203 -16.83 -9.21 -10.49
N GLY A 204 -17.60 -10.19 -10.03
CA GLY A 204 -17.34 -10.89 -8.77
C GLY A 204 -15.99 -11.61 -8.75
N LEU A 205 -15.64 -12.28 -9.86
CA LEU A 205 -14.34 -12.94 -10.04
C LEU A 205 -13.20 -11.92 -10.02
N LEU A 206 -13.34 -10.80 -10.72
CA LEU A 206 -12.35 -9.72 -10.75
C LEU A 206 -12.12 -9.16 -9.34
N VAL A 207 -13.19 -8.83 -8.62
CA VAL A 207 -13.10 -8.31 -7.24
C VAL A 207 -12.45 -9.35 -6.31
N PHE A 208 -12.76 -10.63 -6.46
CA PHE A 208 -12.14 -11.70 -5.69
C PHE A 208 -10.62 -11.73 -5.90
N PHE A 209 -10.16 -11.71 -7.15
CA PHE A 209 -8.72 -11.71 -7.46
C PHE A 209 -8.02 -10.44 -6.94
N LEU A 210 -8.59 -9.25 -7.20
CA LEU A 210 -8.01 -7.99 -6.71
C LEU A 210 -7.90 -7.98 -5.19
N THR A 211 -8.98 -8.33 -4.48
CA THR A 211 -9.01 -8.31 -3.02
C THR A 211 -8.01 -9.31 -2.45
N ARG A 212 -7.91 -10.50 -3.05
CA ARG A 212 -6.93 -11.51 -2.64
C ARG A 212 -5.49 -11.03 -2.85
N HIS A 213 -5.21 -10.38 -3.98
CA HIS A 213 -3.87 -9.89 -4.34
C HIS A 213 -3.41 -8.73 -3.44
N MET A 214 -4.32 -7.92 -2.94
CA MET A 214 -4.01 -6.81 -2.03
C MET A 214 -4.01 -7.23 -0.55
N THR A 215 -5.00 -8.01 -0.11
CA THR A 215 -5.21 -8.27 1.32
C THR A 215 -4.27 -9.34 1.88
N ARG A 216 -3.91 -10.35 1.07
CA ARG A 216 -3.03 -11.44 1.52
C ARG A 216 -1.63 -10.97 1.94
N PRO A 217 -0.90 -10.18 1.12
CA PRO A 217 0.40 -9.64 1.53
C PRO A 217 0.33 -8.79 2.80
N LEU A 218 -0.67 -7.91 2.91
CA LEU A 218 -0.86 -7.07 4.10
C LEU A 218 -1.11 -7.92 5.38
N THR A 219 -1.84 -9.03 5.26
CA THR A 219 -2.06 -9.94 6.39
C THR A 219 -0.77 -10.62 6.82
N ILE A 220 0.06 -11.06 5.87
CA ILE A 220 1.37 -11.67 6.14
C ILE A 220 2.31 -10.65 6.79
N MET A 221 2.33 -9.39 6.29
CA MET A 221 3.10 -8.29 6.90
C MET A 221 2.67 -8.02 8.34
N ALA A 222 1.36 -7.98 8.60
CA ALA A 222 0.84 -7.80 9.97
C ALA A 222 1.25 -8.96 10.90
N GLN A 223 1.28 -10.20 10.38
CA GLN A 223 1.77 -11.36 11.14
C GLN A 223 3.28 -11.26 11.38
N ALA A 224 4.07 -10.89 10.36
CA ALA A 224 5.51 -10.69 10.49
C ALA A 224 5.84 -9.61 11.53
N ALA A 225 5.10 -8.48 11.52
CA ALA A 225 5.22 -7.43 12.54
C ALA A 225 4.89 -7.96 13.95
N GLY A 226 3.85 -8.80 14.07
CA GLY A 226 3.49 -9.46 15.33
C GLY A 226 4.57 -10.42 15.83
N SER A 227 5.20 -11.18 14.94
CA SER A 227 6.34 -12.06 15.27
C SER A 227 7.56 -11.26 15.70
N MET A 228 7.85 -10.15 15.01
CA MET A 228 8.95 -9.25 15.41
C MET A 228 8.73 -8.65 16.81
N ALA A 229 7.51 -8.27 17.15
CA ALA A 229 7.19 -7.78 18.51
C ALA A 229 7.39 -8.85 19.59
N GLN A 230 7.39 -10.13 19.24
CA GLN A 230 7.69 -11.27 20.11
C GLN A 230 9.17 -11.69 20.09
N GLY A 231 10.02 -10.94 19.35
CA GLY A 231 11.46 -11.18 19.29
C GLY A 231 11.93 -12.05 18.13
N ASP A 232 11.06 -12.42 17.20
CA ASP A 232 11.47 -13.12 15.95
C ASP A 232 11.81 -12.07 14.88
N PHE A 233 13.03 -11.59 14.91
CA PHE A 233 13.54 -10.61 13.94
C PHE A 233 13.89 -11.22 12.56
N LYS A 234 13.68 -12.53 12.36
CA LYS A 234 13.88 -13.20 11.07
C LYS A 234 12.63 -13.17 10.18
N ALA A 235 11.47 -12.82 10.74
CA ALA A 235 10.24 -12.69 9.98
C ALA A 235 10.37 -11.63 8.89
N ARG A 236 9.93 -11.94 7.67
CA ARG A 236 9.99 -11.04 6.51
C ARG A 236 8.64 -10.96 5.82
N ALA A 237 8.37 -9.80 5.23
CA ALA A 237 7.25 -9.57 4.34
C ALA A 237 7.56 -10.14 2.94
N PRO A 238 6.57 -10.78 2.27
CA PRO A 238 6.76 -11.27 0.90
C PRO A 238 6.82 -10.10 -0.09
N ASP A 239 7.63 -10.25 -1.13
CA ASP A 239 7.73 -9.30 -2.25
C ASP A 239 6.63 -9.61 -3.30
N GLU A 240 5.36 -9.56 -2.88
CA GLU A 240 4.19 -9.88 -3.67
C GLU A 240 3.15 -8.74 -3.57
N GLY A 241 2.34 -8.56 -4.62
CA GLY A 241 1.25 -7.58 -4.63
C GLY A 241 1.44 -6.44 -5.62
N THR A 242 0.71 -5.34 -5.41
CA THR A 242 0.86 -4.11 -6.21
C THR A 242 2.20 -3.43 -5.92
N GLN A 243 2.57 -2.44 -6.74
CA GLN A 243 3.83 -1.72 -6.57
C GLN A 243 3.93 -1.10 -5.17
N GLU A 244 2.86 -0.48 -4.69
CA GLU A 244 2.82 0.18 -3.38
C GLU A 244 2.99 -0.82 -2.23
N ILE A 245 2.43 -2.03 -2.37
CA ILE A 245 2.57 -3.10 -1.38
C ILE A 245 4.00 -3.63 -1.37
N ARG A 246 4.64 -3.76 -2.53
CA ARG A 246 6.05 -4.17 -2.62
C ARG A 246 6.98 -3.12 -2.02
N GLU A 247 6.77 -1.84 -2.31
CA GLU A 247 7.53 -0.75 -1.69
C GLU A 247 7.39 -0.77 -0.15
N LEU A 248 6.18 -0.99 0.36
CA LEU A 248 5.94 -1.15 1.79
C LEU A 248 6.63 -2.40 2.36
N ALA A 249 6.63 -3.52 1.63
CA ALA A 249 7.32 -4.76 2.02
C ALA A 249 8.84 -4.55 2.08
N HIS A 250 9.41 -3.85 1.11
CA HIS A 250 10.84 -3.49 1.11
C HIS A 250 11.21 -2.61 2.30
N ALA A 251 10.44 -1.54 2.57
CA ALA A 251 10.67 -0.67 3.72
C ALA A 251 10.55 -1.45 5.05
N PHE A 252 9.54 -2.32 5.16
CA PHE A 252 9.38 -3.20 6.32
C PHE A 252 10.58 -4.14 6.50
N ASN A 253 11.03 -4.80 5.42
CA ASN A 253 12.17 -5.71 5.49
C ASN A 253 13.47 -5.00 5.84
N GLN A 254 13.68 -3.79 5.33
CA GLN A 254 14.82 -2.94 5.69
C GLN A 254 14.82 -2.59 7.19
N MET A 255 13.66 -2.20 7.74
CA MET A 255 13.51 -1.97 9.17
C MET A 255 13.78 -3.26 9.98
N ALA A 256 13.30 -4.41 9.49
CA ALA A 256 13.52 -5.72 10.11
C ALA A 256 15.01 -6.09 10.14
N ASP A 257 15.76 -5.81 9.08
CA ASP A 257 17.21 -6.03 9.01
C ASP A 257 17.96 -5.14 10.02
N GLN A 258 17.57 -3.87 10.13
CA GLN A 258 18.16 -2.94 11.10
C GLN A 258 17.92 -3.39 12.53
N LEU A 259 16.67 -3.80 12.86
CA LEU A 259 16.33 -4.32 14.20
C LEU A 259 17.05 -5.63 14.52
N ALA A 260 17.15 -6.54 13.55
CA ALA A 260 17.89 -7.79 13.71
C ALA A 260 19.38 -7.53 14.01
N SER A 261 20.00 -6.61 13.27
CA SER A 261 21.39 -6.20 13.46
C SER A 261 21.61 -5.55 14.84
N LEU A 262 20.71 -4.66 15.24
CA LEU A 262 20.76 -4.00 16.55
C LEU A 262 20.66 -5.01 17.70
N GLU A 263 19.69 -5.93 17.62
CA GLU A 263 19.52 -6.96 18.66
C GLU A 263 20.69 -7.94 18.71
N GLN A 264 21.26 -8.31 17.55
CA GLN A 264 22.47 -9.12 17.49
C GLN A 264 23.63 -8.40 18.16
N SER A 265 23.88 -7.14 17.81
CA SER A 265 24.92 -6.31 18.44
C SER A 265 24.72 -6.20 19.96
N ARG A 266 23.49 -6.08 20.42
CA ARG A 266 23.15 -6.04 21.85
C ARG A 266 23.49 -7.37 22.54
N ARG A 267 23.15 -8.50 21.93
CA ARG A 267 23.46 -9.83 22.46
C ARG A 267 24.96 -10.08 22.53
N ASP A 268 25.69 -9.75 21.46
CA ASP A 268 27.13 -9.89 21.41
C ASP A 268 27.82 -9.00 22.46
N PHE A 269 27.32 -7.78 22.66
CA PHE A 269 27.80 -6.90 23.71
C PHE A 269 27.66 -7.52 25.10
N VAL A 270 26.43 -8.01 25.45
CA VAL A 270 26.19 -8.63 26.79
C VAL A 270 27.03 -9.89 26.97
N ALA A 271 27.16 -10.72 25.94
CA ALA A 271 27.98 -11.93 25.98
C ALA A 271 29.47 -11.58 26.21
N ASN A 272 30.00 -10.62 25.45
CA ASN A 272 31.40 -10.18 25.55
C ASN A 272 31.70 -9.54 26.90
N VAL A 273 30.83 -8.65 27.41
CA VAL A 273 30.96 -8.07 28.76
C VAL A 273 31.04 -9.18 29.81
N SER A 274 30.11 -10.16 29.75
CA SER A 274 30.07 -11.25 30.70
C SER A 274 31.37 -12.07 30.69
N HIS A 275 31.91 -12.30 29.48
CA HIS A 275 33.16 -13.06 29.32
C HIS A 275 34.37 -12.31 29.84
N GLU A 276 34.52 -11.00 29.49
CA GLU A 276 35.64 -10.18 29.89
C GLU A 276 35.62 -9.83 31.40
N LEU A 277 34.47 -9.86 32.06
CA LEU A 277 34.34 -9.75 33.51
C LEU A 277 34.68 -11.07 34.23
N ARG A 278 34.22 -12.21 33.70
CA ARG A 278 34.39 -13.52 34.33
C ARG A 278 35.85 -13.93 34.47
N SER A 279 36.66 -13.69 33.42
CA SER A 279 38.05 -14.11 33.40
C SER A 279 38.88 -13.52 34.58
N PRO A 280 38.98 -12.19 34.77
CA PRO A 280 39.73 -11.60 35.87
C PRO A 280 39.17 -12.01 37.25
N ILE A 281 37.85 -12.10 37.40
CA ILE A 281 37.22 -12.52 38.66
C ILE A 281 37.64 -13.94 39.02
N THR A 282 37.64 -14.86 38.02
CA THR A 282 38.07 -16.26 38.23
C THR A 282 39.55 -16.33 38.61
N SER A 283 40.41 -15.52 37.97
CA SER A 283 41.84 -15.44 38.29
C SER A 283 42.07 -14.91 39.73
N ILE A 284 41.43 -13.80 40.09
CA ILE A 284 41.50 -13.21 41.44
C ILE A 284 41.05 -14.25 42.48
N GLN A 285 39.89 -14.89 42.28
CA GLN A 285 39.36 -15.90 43.17
C GLN A 285 40.28 -17.12 43.29
N GLY A 286 40.81 -17.61 42.16
CA GLY A 286 41.68 -18.76 42.14
C GLY A 286 43.00 -18.54 42.86
N PHE A 287 43.65 -17.38 42.66
CA PHE A 287 44.90 -17.05 43.37
C PHE A 287 44.64 -16.78 44.85
N ALA A 288 43.58 -16.04 45.19
CA ALA A 288 43.22 -15.81 46.60
C ALA A 288 42.91 -17.14 47.34
N GLN A 289 42.17 -18.06 46.69
CA GLN A 289 41.83 -19.36 47.27
C GLN A 289 43.09 -20.24 47.40
N GLY A 290 43.96 -20.27 46.36
CA GLY A 290 45.20 -21.03 46.40
C GLY A 290 46.20 -20.56 47.46
N MET A 291 46.20 -19.27 47.84
CA MET A 291 46.96 -18.74 48.94
C MET A 291 46.33 -19.13 50.29
N LEU A 292 44.99 -19.17 50.41
CA LEU A 292 44.28 -19.52 51.63
C LEU A 292 44.40 -21.02 51.96
N ASP A 293 44.30 -21.92 50.98
CA ASP A 293 44.33 -23.35 51.18
C ASP A 293 45.78 -23.93 51.12
N GLY A 294 46.79 -23.09 50.98
CA GLY A 294 48.19 -23.50 50.99
C GLY A 294 48.69 -24.17 49.69
N THR A 295 47.85 -24.19 48.64
CA THR A 295 48.26 -24.68 47.31
C THR A 295 49.37 -23.81 46.69
N ILE A 296 49.32 -22.50 47.00
CA ILE A 296 50.40 -21.53 46.66
C ILE A 296 51.31 -21.38 47.86
N PRO A 297 52.60 -21.73 47.71
CA PRO A 297 53.59 -21.57 48.81
C PRO A 297 53.72 -20.11 49.29
N GLN A 298 53.95 -19.93 50.58
CA GLN A 298 54.06 -18.59 51.18
C GLN A 298 55.13 -17.71 50.54
N ALA A 299 56.21 -18.35 50.03
CA ALA A 299 57.27 -17.66 49.32
C ALA A 299 56.85 -16.98 48.01
N ASP A 300 55.74 -17.48 47.39
CA ASP A 300 55.20 -16.98 46.12
C ASP A 300 53.99 -16.03 46.33
N HIS A 301 53.55 -15.80 47.56
CA HIS A 301 52.35 -14.99 47.86
C HIS A 301 52.49 -13.58 47.28
N GLU A 302 53.62 -12.91 47.42
CA GLU A 302 53.83 -11.55 46.88
C GLU A 302 53.63 -11.49 45.38
N LYS A 303 54.18 -12.44 44.65
CA LYS A 303 54.01 -12.57 43.18
C LYS A 303 52.54 -12.70 42.77
N TYR A 304 51.78 -13.59 43.45
CA TYR A 304 50.37 -13.81 43.13
C TYR A 304 49.47 -12.70 43.64
N LEU A 305 49.81 -12.04 44.74
CA LEU A 305 49.13 -10.81 45.19
C LEU A 305 49.28 -9.70 44.16
N GLN A 306 50.48 -9.57 43.53
CA GLN A 306 50.68 -8.60 42.46
C GLN A 306 49.73 -8.92 41.26
N VAL A 307 49.59 -10.18 40.88
CA VAL A 307 48.64 -10.58 39.82
C VAL A 307 47.23 -10.24 40.18
N VAL A 308 46.80 -10.43 41.46
CA VAL A 308 45.46 -10.06 41.94
C VAL A 308 45.25 -8.56 41.84
N VAL A 309 46.24 -7.74 42.21
CA VAL A 309 46.19 -6.28 42.11
C VAL A 309 46.08 -5.85 40.65
N ASP A 310 46.87 -6.44 39.77
CA ASP A 310 46.85 -6.12 38.32
C ASP A 310 45.52 -6.46 37.69
N GLU A 311 44.89 -7.64 38.02
CA GLU A 311 43.58 -8.03 37.53
C GLU A 311 42.48 -7.13 38.09
N THR A 312 42.59 -6.66 39.32
CA THR A 312 41.65 -5.69 39.91
C THR A 312 41.75 -4.33 39.22
N HIS A 313 42.95 -3.84 38.90
CA HIS A 313 43.13 -2.62 38.11
C HIS A 313 42.57 -2.78 36.69
N ARG A 314 42.75 -3.94 36.08
CA ARG A 314 42.18 -4.25 34.74
C ARG A 314 40.68 -4.24 34.80
N LEU A 315 40.05 -4.85 35.81
CA LEU A 315 38.60 -4.85 36.02
C LEU A 315 38.05 -3.43 36.18
N SER A 316 38.75 -2.59 37.01
CA SER A 316 38.36 -1.19 37.17
C SER A 316 38.38 -0.39 35.88
N LYS A 317 39.43 -0.57 35.04
CA LYS A 317 39.55 0.07 33.74
C LYS A 317 38.44 -0.41 32.78
N LEU A 318 38.08 -1.70 32.81
CA LEU A 318 36.99 -2.25 32.01
C LEU A 318 35.64 -1.63 32.39
N ILE A 319 35.34 -1.56 33.70
CA ILE A 319 34.08 -0.95 34.18
C ILE A 319 34.02 0.54 33.84
N ALA A 320 35.10 1.29 34.03
CA ALA A 320 35.16 2.70 33.65
C ALA A 320 34.95 2.91 32.16
N GLY A 321 35.57 2.06 31.33
CA GLY A 321 35.38 2.08 29.87
C GLY A 321 33.92 1.78 29.44
N LEU A 322 33.26 0.81 30.08
CA LEU A 322 31.86 0.49 29.84
C LEU A 322 30.91 1.63 30.26
N LEU A 323 31.13 2.23 31.42
CA LEU A 323 30.35 3.37 31.90
C LEU A 323 30.51 4.59 30.97
N ASN A 324 31.76 4.85 30.53
CA ASN A 324 32.03 5.94 29.56
C ASN A 324 31.33 5.70 28.25
N LEU A 325 31.42 4.48 27.70
CA LEU A 325 30.75 4.11 26.46
C LEU A 325 29.21 4.24 26.59
N SER A 326 28.63 3.74 27.69
CA SER A 326 27.19 3.86 27.96
C SER A 326 26.73 5.32 28.08
N ARG A 327 27.53 6.19 28.71
CA ARG A 327 27.24 7.64 28.77
C ARG A 327 27.29 8.28 27.40
N MET A 328 28.25 7.86 26.57
CA MET A 328 28.38 8.36 25.19
C MET A 328 27.29 7.85 24.24
N GLU A 329 26.61 6.75 24.53
CA GLU A 329 25.48 6.25 23.77
C GLU A 329 24.19 7.02 24.03
N ASN A 330 24.04 7.57 25.21
CA ASN A 330 22.93 8.47 25.53
C ASN A 330 23.17 9.83 24.85
N GLU A 331 22.27 10.23 23.98
CA GLU A 331 22.33 11.49 23.20
C GLU A 331 22.35 12.76 24.09
N GLU A 332 22.05 12.64 25.38
CA GLU A 332 21.93 13.75 26.31
C GLU A 332 23.27 14.36 26.73
N THR A 333 24.41 13.74 26.44
CA THR A 333 25.72 14.30 26.77
C THR A 333 26.14 15.31 25.71
N SER A 334 25.90 16.61 25.96
CA SER A 334 26.39 17.71 25.11
C SER A 334 27.91 17.79 25.16
N LEU A 335 28.53 17.93 23.99
CA LEU A 335 29.98 18.18 23.87
C LEU A 335 30.29 19.60 24.34
N ALA A 336 31.34 19.75 25.17
CA ALA A 336 31.85 21.05 25.60
C ALA A 336 32.90 21.55 24.59
N TYR A 337 32.42 22.07 23.44
CA TYR A 337 33.32 22.59 22.41
C TYR A 337 34.09 23.80 22.88
N SER A 338 35.40 23.78 22.61
CA SER A 338 36.33 24.91 22.83
C SER A 338 37.42 24.94 21.76
N ASP A 339 38.01 26.12 21.58
CA ASP A 339 39.21 26.25 20.72
C ASP A 339 40.47 26.05 21.61
N PHE A 340 41.27 25.05 21.30
CA PHE A 340 42.49 24.71 22.04
C PHE A 340 43.62 24.22 21.14
N ASP A 341 44.84 24.30 21.64
CA ASP A 341 46.04 23.79 20.94
C ASP A 341 46.13 22.27 21.13
N VAL A 342 45.90 21.52 20.04
CA VAL A 342 45.96 20.07 20.04
C VAL A 342 47.39 19.54 20.19
N ASN A 343 48.41 20.30 19.76
CA ASN A 343 49.80 19.93 19.94
C ASN A 343 50.22 19.96 21.40
N GLU A 344 49.74 20.97 22.16
CA GLU A 344 49.96 21.04 23.60
C GLU A 344 49.26 19.90 24.34
N THR A 345 48.05 19.54 23.90
CA THR A 345 47.36 18.36 24.45
C THR A 345 48.14 17.08 24.19
N ALA A 346 48.64 16.89 22.94
CA ALA A 346 49.50 15.74 22.62
C ALA A 346 50.78 15.69 23.44
N ARG A 347 51.45 16.85 23.66
CA ARG A 347 52.68 16.95 24.54
C ARG A 347 52.34 16.53 25.96
N ARG A 348 51.27 17.01 26.58
CA ARG A 348 50.80 16.63 27.91
C ARG A 348 50.54 15.13 28.00
N VAL A 349 49.89 14.55 27.01
CA VAL A 349 49.64 13.10 26.97
C VAL A 349 50.96 12.31 26.88
N ILE A 350 51.93 12.71 26.05
CA ILE A 350 53.24 12.06 25.97
C ILE A 350 53.95 12.10 27.32
N ILE A 351 54.02 13.28 27.96
CA ILE A 351 54.63 13.45 29.27
C ILE A 351 53.97 12.57 30.34
N SER A 352 52.64 12.46 30.30
CA SER A 352 51.89 11.62 31.26
C SER A 352 52.16 10.12 31.09
N ARG A 353 52.78 9.70 29.97
CA ARG A 353 53.14 8.31 29.64
C ARG A 353 54.67 8.08 29.63
N ILE A 354 55.46 8.98 30.21
CA ILE A 354 56.92 8.88 30.21
C ILE A 354 57.44 7.57 30.84
N ASN A 355 56.85 7.12 31.94
CA ASN A 355 57.25 5.90 32.64
C ASN A 355 57.16 4.65 31.75
N PRO A 356 56.02 4.31 31.13
CA PRO A 356 55.93 3.14 30.27
C PRO A 356 56.72 3.31 28.97
N ILE A 357 56.98 4.53 28.48
CA ILE A 357 57.89 4.83 27.38
C ILE A 357 59.32 4.49 27.76
N ASP A 358 59.79 4.95 28.89
CA ASP A 358 61.16 4.71 29.37
C ASP A 358 61.40 3.24 29.72
N GLU A 359 60.38 2.57 30.38
CA GLU A 359 60.49 1.15 30.70
C GLU A 359 60.68 0.28 29.44
N LYS A 360 60.07 0.66 28.31
CA LYS A 360 60.21 -0.03 27.03
C LYS A 360 61.33 0.57 26.17
N GLN A 361 62.04 1.61 26.61
CA GLN A 361 63.04 2.32 25.88
C GLN A 361 62.58 2.77 24.49
N LEU A 362 61.35 3.29 24.41
CA LEU A 362 60.75 3.71 23.15
C LEU A 362 61.23 5.10 22.76
N GLU A 363 61.53 5.30 21.48
CA GLU A 363 61.77 6.62 20.91
C GLU A 363 60.43 7.25 20.49
N VAL A 364 60.09 8.43 21.05
CA VAL A 364 58.85 9.14 20.71
C VAL A 364 59.20 10.44 19.96
N ASN A 365 58.81 10.51 18.70
CA ASN A 365 59.01 11.66 17.83
C ASN A 365 57.72 12.46 17.68
N ALA A 366 57.77 13.76 17.95
CA ALA A 366 56.66 14.69 17.77
C ALA A 366 56.96 15.66 16.64
N ASP A 367 56.22 15.57 15.53
CA ASP A 367 56.41 16.41 14.37
C ASP A 367 55.11 17.21 14.11
N PHE A 368 55.10 18.43 14.65
CA PHE A 368 53.92 19.31 14.67
C PHE A 368 54.12 20.49 13.70
N ASP A 369 53.25 20.57 12.68
CA ASP A 369 53.26 21.63 11.68
C ASP A 369 51.83 21.97 11.25
N PRO A 370 51.28 23.15 11.58
CA PRO A 370 51.90 24.24 12.33
C PRO A 370 51.99 23.99 13.85
N ASP A 371 52.78 24.79 14.53
CA ASP A 371 52.84 24.81 16.00
C ASP A 371 52.78 26.27 16.50
N PRO A 372 51.76 26.71 17.25
CA PRO A 372 50.63 25.93 17.76
C PRO A 372 49.59 25.57 16.69
N CYS A 373 48.79 24.51 16.94
CA CYS A 373 47.71 24.05 16.06
C CYS A 373 46.35 24.04 16.78
N PHE A 374 45.51 25.02 16.45
CA PHE A 374 44.20 25.18 17.11
C PHE A 374 43.10 24.36 16.44
N VAL A 375 42.37 23.65 17.26
CA VAL A 375 41.18 22.84 16.86
C VAL A 375 39.94 23.23 17.64
N HIS A 376 38.77 23.04 17.05
CA HIS A 376 37.48 23.27 17.66
C HIS A 376 36.83 21.95 18.02
N ALA A 377 36.93 21.53 19.29
CA ALA A 377 36.44 20.24 19.77
C ALA A 377 36.24 20.26 21.31
N ASP A 378 35.77 19.15 21.88
CA ASP A 378 35.79 18.91 23.32
C ASP A 378 37.19 18.43 23.72
N ALA A 379 37.91 19.29 24.45
CA ALA A 379 39.32 19.05 24.76
C ALA A 379 39.54 17.76 25.56
N ASP A 380 38.68 17.47 26.57
CA ASP A 380 38.82 16.29 27.41
C ASP A 380 38.58 15.00 26.62
N GLN A 381 37.63 15.03 25.67
CA GLN A 381 37.35 13.87 24.82
C GLN A 381 38.45 13.64 23.79
N ILE A 382 38.99 14.69 23.19
CA ILE A 382 40.14 14.55 22.26
C ILE A 382 41.39 14.10 23.01
N GLU A 383 41.66 14.59 24.21
CA GLU A 383 42.73 14.08 25.05
C GLU A 383 42.55 12.58 25.33
N GLN A 384 41.35 12.09 25.58
CA GLN A 384 41.03 10.67 25.76
C GLN A 384 41.33 9.86 24.46
N VAL A 385 41.06 10.41 23.29
CA VAL A 385 41.39 9.76 21.99
C VAL A 385 42.92 9.61 21.87
N ILE A 386 43.66 10.69 22.11
CA ILE A 386 45.13 10.68 22.01
C ILE A 386 45.73 9.69 23.03
N ILE A 387 45.23 9.66 24.26
CA ILE A 387 45.60 8.68 25.29
C ILE A 387 45.41 7.24 24.80
N ASN A 388 44.21 6.93 24.26
CA ASN A 388 43.93 5.57 23.79
C ASN A 388 44.80 5.15 22.62
N LEU A 389 45.08 6.06 21.68
CA LEU A 389 45.97 5.78 20.53
C LEU A 389 47.40 5.60 20.97
N LEU A 390 47.92 6.46 21.88
CA LEU A 390 49.26 6.37 22.40
C LEU A 390 49.46 5.12 23.28
N ASP A 391 48.50 4.80 24.16
CA ASP A 391 48.57 3.58 24.97
C ASP A 391 48.57 2.31 24.08
N ASN A 392 47.85 2.30 22.97
CA ASN A 392 47.92 1.22 21.98
C ASN A 392 49.29 1.17 21.31
N ALA A 393 49.84 2.29 20.84
CA ALA A 393 51.14 2.36 20.25
C ALA A 393 52.24 1.86 21.23
N ILE A 394 52.26 2.34 22.47
CA ILE A 394 53.18 1.88 23.53
C ILE A 394 53.06 0.36 23.76
N LYS A 395 51.83 -0.13 23.78
CA LYS A 395 51.54 -1.55 24.05
C LYS A 395 52.11 -2.47 22.96
N PHE A 396 51.88 -2.14 21.67
CA PHE A 396 52.18 -3.02 20.55
C PHE A 396 53.54 -2.78 19.91
N THR A 397 54.24 -1.70 20.27
CA THR A 397 55.62 -1.44 19.88
C THR A 397 56.56 -2.31 20.71
N PRO A 398 57.55 -3.00 20.08
CA PRO A 398 58.56 -3.75 20.80
C PRO A 398 59.51 -2.81 21.56
N GLN A 399 60.28 -3.36 22.48
CA GLN A 399 61.33 -2.60 23.20
C GLN A 399 62.34 -1.98 22.21
N GLY A 400 62.68 -0.72 22.42
CA GLY A 400 63.57 0.04 21.52
C GLY A 400 62.90 0.51 20.23
N GLY A 401 61.59 0.34 20.08
CA GLY A 401 60.85 0.80 18.90
C GLY A 401 60.56 2.29 18.89
N THR A 402 59.89 2.75 17.83
CA THR A 402 59.63 4.19 17.59
C THR A 402 58.15 4.46 17.44
N ILE A 403 57.69 5.53 18.11
CA ILE A 403 56.32 6.07 17.96
C ILE A 403 56.43 7.49 17.43
N THR A 404 55.68 7.83 16.38
CA THR A 404 55.67 9.17 15.78
C THR A 404 54.26 9.76 15.88
N ILE A 405 54.12 10.97 16.43
CA ILE A 405 52.87 11.73 16.47
C ILE A 405 53.03 12.95 15.57
N THR A 406 52.14 13.11 14.61
CA THR A 406 52.19 14.23 13.68
C THR A 406 50.89 15.00 13.65
N THR A 407 50.96 16.31 13.48
CA THR A 407 49.80 17.15 13.16
C THR A 407 50.07 17.89 11.85
N ARG A 408 49.07 17.97 10.99
CA ARG A 408 49.12 18.70 9.71
C ARG A 408 47.79 19.39 9.46
N GLU A 409 47.86 20.64 9.01
CA GLU A 409 46.66 21.32 8.53
C GLU A 409 46.33 20.84 7.10
N ASN A 410 45.02 20.59 6.90
CA ASN A 410 44.49 20.24 5.59
C ASN A 410 43.18 21.03 5.32
N GLY A 411 43.31 22.23 4.79
CA GLY A 411 42.19 23.14 4.52
C GLY A 411 41.49 23.58 5.80
N SER A 412 40.24 23.14 5.98
CA SER A 412 39.40 23.45 7.16
C SER A 412 39.54 22.42 8.30
N GLN A 413 40.41 21.43 8.12
CA GLN A 413 40.63 20.34 9.07
C GLN A 413 42.07 20.28 9.52
N VAL A 414 42.29 19.69 10.68
CA VAL A 414 43.58 19.30 11.21
C VAL A 414 43.62 17.78 11.24
N LEU A 415 44.68 17.19 10.72
CA LEU A 415 44.94 15.76 10.75
C LEU A 415 45.95 15.48 11.87
N LEU A 416 45.59 14.68 12.88
CA LEU A 416 46.50 14.16 13.88
C LEU A 416 46.69 12.67 13.61
N ARG A 417 47.96 12.26 13.50
CA ARG A 417 48.34 10.86 13.30
C ARG A 417 49.21 10.36 14.42
N VAL A 418 48.97 9.10 14.79
CA VAL A 418 49.82 8.33 15.69
C VAL A 418 50.27 7.09 14.94
N LYS A 419 51.58 6.98 14.73
CA LYS A 419 52.22 5.89 14.02
C LYS A 419 53.21 5.17 14.93
N ASP A 420 53.16 3.84 14.90
CA ASP A 420 54.15 2.98 15.55
C ASP A 420 54.87 2.06 14.53
N ASN A 421 55.99 1.50 14.93
CA ASN A 421 56.69 0.48 14.18
C ASN A 421 56.56 -0.92 14.81
N GLY A 422 55.42 -1.17 15.43
CA GLY A 422 55.06 -2.41 16.11
C GLY A 422 54.71 -3.56 15.20
N VAL A 423 53.93 -4.50 15.73
CA VAL A 423 53.52 -5.74 15.04
C VAL A 423 52.57 -5.49 13.87
N GLY A 424 52.00 -4.30 13.78
CA GLY A 424 51.02 -3.94 12.73
C GLY A 424 49.65 -4.58 12.91
N ILE A 425 48.81 -4.42 11.88
CA ILE A 425 47.44 -4.91 11.82
C ILE A 425 47.22 -5.65 10.50
N LEU A 426 46.76 -6.91 10.60
CA LEU A 426 46.51 -7.70 9.40
C LEU A 426 45.34 -7.12 8.60
N PRO A 427 45.34 -7.21 7.26
CA PRO A 427 44.24 -6.73 6.42
C PRO A 427 42.86 -7.34 6.78
N ALA A 428 42.82 -8.58 7.26
CA ALA A 428 41.62 -9.26 7.71
C ALA A 428 41.03 -8.64 8.99
N ASP A 429 41.88 -8.08 9.86
CA ASP A 429 41.46 -7.49 11.14
C ASP A 429 41.06 -6.00 10.98
N ALA A 430 41.58 -5.32 9.98
CA ALA A 430 41.37 -3.88 9.78
C ALA A 430 39.93 -3.41 9.78
N PRO A 431 38.94 -4.13 9.21
CA PRO A 431 37.51 -3.75 9.31
C PRO A 431 36.95 -3.80 10.73
N HIS A 432 37.55 -4.60 11.62
CA HIS A 432 36.98 -4.97 12.93
C HIS A 432 37.71 -4.31 14.11
N ILE A 433 38.86 -3.66 13.91
CA ILE A 433 39.64 -3.08 15.03
C ILE A 433 38.88 -2.02 15.84
N PHE A 434 37.90 -1.41 15.28
CA PHE A 434 37.02 -0.43 15.95
C PHE A 434 35.78 -1.06 16.58
N ASP A 435 35.57 -2.39 16.42
CA ASP A 435 34.45 -3.09 17.03
C ASP A 435 34.72 -3.29 18.54
N ARG A 436 33.66 -3.29 19.34
CA ARG A 436 33.75 -3.44 20.79
C ARG A 436 34.31 -4.82 21.17
N PHE A 437 35.27 -4.86 22.08
CA PHE A 437 35.92 -6.07 22.57
C PHE A 437 36.74 -6.82 21.53
N TYR A 438 36.92 -6.23 20.34
CA TYR A 438 37.73 -6.84 19.28
C TYR A 438 39.24 -6.82 19.68
N LYS A 439 39.91 -7.94 19.44
CA LYS A 439 41.34 -8.13 19.66
C LYS A 439 41.91 -8.89 18.47
N ALA A 440 42.79 -8.26 17.71
CA ALA A 440 43.34 -8.80 16.47
C ALA A 440 44.15 -10.10 16.65
N ASP A 441 44.70 -10.34 17.81
CA ASP A 441 45.52 -11.53 18.07
C ASP A 441 45.05 -12.27 19.32
N LYS A 442 44.47 -13.47 19.10
CA LYS A 442 44.02 -14.38 20.15
C LYS A 442 45.18 -15.19 20.76
N ALA A 443 46.36 -15.26 20.10
CA ALA A 443 47.40 -16.21 20.43
C ALA A 443 48.58 -15.65 21.22
N HIS A 444 48.98 -14.37 21.10
CA HIS A 444 50.20 -13.83 21.65
C HIS A 444 50.07 -12.71 22.70
N THR A 445 48.88 -12.20 22.94
CA THR A 445 48.65 -11.14 23.95
C THR A 445 47.57 -11.51 24.96
N VAL A 446 47.60 -12.75 25.46
CA VAL A 446 46.76 -13.18 26.56
C VAL A 446 46.94 -12.20 27.74
N GLY A 447 45.93 -11.41 28.04
CA GLY A 447 45.89 -10.56 29.21
C GLY A 447 46.01 -9.04 29.01
N LYS A 448 46.47 -8.54 27.86
CA LYS A 448 46.73 -7.10 27.70
C LYS A 448 45.64 -6.37 26.88
N GLY A 449 44.69 -5.73 27.56
CA GLY A 449 43.72 -4.77 27.00
C GLY A 449 42.26 -5.24 27.02
N THR A 450 41.38 -4.25 27.07
CA THR A 450 39.92 -4.46 27.19
C THR A 450 39.20 -4.58 25.83
N GLY A 451 39.86 -4.19 24.72
CA GLY A 451 39.23 -4.11 23.40
C GLY A 451 38.18 -2.97 23.27
N LEU A 452 38.18 -2.03 24.21
CA LEU A 452 37.23 -0.91 24.20
C LEU A 452 37.87 0.41 23.72
N GLY A 453 39.20 0.55 23.78
CA GLY A 453 39.90 1.83 23.51
C GLY A 453 39.58 2.40 22.12
N LEU A 454 39.77 1.62 21.05
CA LEU A 454 39.49 2.08 19.68
C LEU A 454 38.00 2.29 19.41
N ALA A 455 37.14 1.48 20.02
CA ALA A 455 35.67 1.69 19.94
C ALA A 455 35.25 3.01 20.59
N ILE A 456 35.86 3.38 21.74
CA ILE A 456 35.67 4.68 22.40
C ILE A 456 36.19 5.81 21.49
N CYS A 457 37.35 5.67 20.89
CA CYS A 457 37.91 6.66 19.93
C CYS A 457 36.91 6.91 18.78
N ARG A 458 36.44 5.84 18.15
CA ARG A 458 35.46 5.94 17.06
C ARG A 458 34.23 6.68 17.51
N ARG A 459 33.66 6.34 18.67
CA ARG A 459 32.45 6.98 19.18
C ARG A 459 32.64 8.46 19.50
N ILE A 460 33.80 8.85 20.06
CA ILE A 460 34.16 10.26 20.29
C ILE A 460 34.19 11.00 18.95
N MET A 461 34.87 10.46 17.96
CA MET A 461 35.06 11.11 16.67
C MET A 461 33.69 11.22 15.94
N GLU A 462 32.84 10.19 15.98
CA GLU A 462 31.49 10.22 15.44
C GLU A 462 30.62 11.33 16.07
N LYS A 463 30.68 11.49 17.40
CA LYS A 463 29.97 12.58 18.11
C LYS A 463 30.43 13.98 17.67
N HIS A 464 31.71 14.12 17.35
CA HIS A 464 32.28 15.36 16.83
C HIS A 464 31.98 15.59 15.34
N GLY A 465 31.29 14.64 14.64
CA GLY A 465 31.11 14.69 13.18
C GLY A 465 32.43 14.54 12.44
N GLN A 466 33.43 13.93 13.05
CA GLN A 466 34.79 13.74 12.55
C GLN A 466 35.10 12.25 12.39
N GLN A 467 36.25 11.92 11.81
CA GLN A 467 36.59 10.53 11.47
C GLN A 467 37.87 10.07 12.18
N ILE A 468 37.94 8.78 12.47
CA ILE A 468 39.16 8.05 12.79
C ILE A 468 39.32 6.93 11.78
N ARG A 469 40.53 6.74 11.29
CA ARG A 469 40.85 5.67 10.31
C ARG A 469 42.20 5.06 10.57
N LEU A 470 42.39 3.82 10.11
CA LEU A 470 43.66 3.18 9.98
C LEU A 470 44.25 3.57 8.60
N VAL A 471 45.39 4.23 8.58
CA VAL A 471 46.08 4.66 7.34
C VAL A 471 46.95 3.53 6.81
N SER A 472 47.69 2.86 7.70
CA SER A 472 48.53 1.72 7.38
C SER A 472 48.57 0.73 8.52
N GLY A 473 48.61 -0.56 8.19
CA GLY A 473 48.79 -1.66 9.15
C GLY A 473 50.08 -2.45 8.90
N GLU A 474 50.88 -2.10 7.85
CA GLU A 474 52.09 -2.81 7.48
C GLU A 474 53.31 -2.16 8.12
N GLY A 475 54.16 -2.97 8.78
CA GLY A 475 55.37 -2.46 9.45
C GLY A 475 55.11 -1.58 10.67
N GLY A 476 53.94 -1.77 11.31
CA GLY A 476 53.40 -1.00 12.41
C GLY A 476 51.98 -0.53 12.12
N ALA A 477 51.34 0.18 13.04
CA ALA A 477 50.02 0.76 12.83
C ALA A 477 50.11 2.30 12.75
N GLU A 478 49.36 2.89 11.80
CA GLU A 478 49.20 4.33 11.67
C GLU A 478 47.71 4.70 11.72
N PHE A 479 47.32 5.37 12.80
CA PHE A 479 45.97 5.87 12.98
C PHE A 479 45.92 7.38 12.70
N GLU A 480 44.87 7.82 12.04
CA GLU A 480 44.61 9.23 11.74
C GLU A 480 43.24 9.63 12.30
N ILE A 481 43.19 10.77 12.96
CA ILE A 481 41.91 11.46 13.32
C ILE A 481 41.84 12.79 12.58
N THR A 482 40.61 13.19 12.19
CA THR A 482 40.32 14.51 11.63
C THR A 482 39.69 15.39 12.69
N LEU A 483 40.09 16.66 12.76
CA LEU A 483 39.53 17.64 13.70
C LEU A 483 39.15 18.91 12.94
N ALA A 484 38.11 19.60 13.36
CA ALA A 484 37.75 20.89 12.81
C ALA A 484 38.81 21.94 13.22
N LYS A 485 39.27 22.78 12.28
CA LYS A 485 40.21 23.85 12.58
C LYS A 485 39.57 24.87 13.52
N GLY A 486 40.21 25.15 14.62
CA GLY A 486 39.82 26.17 15.61
C GLY A 486 40.38 27.55 15.30
N LYS A 487 39.97 28.51 16.09
CA LYS A 487 40.50 29.88 16.02
C LYS A 487 41.55 30.05 17.11
N GLN A 488 42.64 30.73 16.77
CA GLN A 488 43.61 31.15 17.76
C GLN A 488 42.91 32.08 18.75
N PRO A 489 42.97 31.86 20.09
CA PRO A 489 42.46 32.80 21.04
C PRO A 489 43.09 34.17 20.79
N GLY A 490 42.28 35.16 20.45
CA GLY A 490 42.76 36.48 20.08
C GLY A 490 43.64 37.07 21.17
N GLY A 491 44.88 37.35 20.86
CA GLY A 491 45.67 38.27 21.63
C GLY A 491 44.92 39.62 21.69
N ALA A 492 44.55 40.04 22.87
CA ALA A 492 44.01 41.40 23.06
C ALA A 492 45.15 42.35 22.66
N HIS A 493 45.18 42.70 21.36
CA HIS A 493 45.89 43.88 20.95
C HIS A 493 45.05 45.06 21.39
N GLY A 494 45.55 45.70 22.47
CA GLY A 494 45.10 47.00 22.90
C GLY A 494 45.21 47.95 21.68
N ASP A 495 44.08 48.30 21.14
CA ASP A 495 43.95 49.50 20.32
C ASP A 495 43.96 50.68 21.26
N THR A 496 45.14 51.16 21.59
CA THR A 496 45.35 52.47 22.16
C THR A 496 45.16 53.47 21.03
N GLY A 497 43.87 53.78 20.78
CA GLY A 497 43.49 54.92 19.96
C GLY A 497 43.99 56.21 20.59
N ALA A 498 45.17 56.67 20.12
CA ALA A 498 45.62 58.03 20.35
C ALA A 498 44.64 58.98 19.70
N GLY A 499 43.93 59.73 20.53
CA GLY A 499 43.18 60.90 20.09
C GLY A 499 44.14 61.97 19.61
N GLN A 500 43.78 62.65 18.57
CA GLN A 500 44.19 64.04 18.33
C GLN A 500 43.11 64.76 17.54
N ASP A 501 42.70 65.89 18.18
CA ASP A 501 42.01 67.08 17.70
C ASP A 501 40.59 66.97 17.19
#